data_2b978394158d62443c5b4eb7ee075673
#
_entry.id   2b978394158d62443c5b4eb7ee075673
#
_cell.length_a   1.000
_cell.length_b   1.000
_cell.length_c   1.000
_cell.angle_alpha   90.00
_cell.angle_beta   90.00
_cell.angle_gamma   90.00
#
_symmetry.space_group_name_H-M   'P 1'
#
loop_
_entity.id
_entity.type
_entity.pdbx_description
1 polymer ?
#
loop_
_entity_poly.entity_id
_entity_poly.type
_entity_poly.pdbx_seq_one_letter_code
_entity_poly.pdbx_strand_id
1 'polypeptide(L)'
;TAPSKIISYDVEEDQIIRGADGFCEEMPEGSAGLLVIEVTEKSQFEGYTNAEATEKKIIRDVFKKGDSYFHSGDLMKTVNVGFGYFQPHFQFIDRIGDTFRWKGENVSTNEVGEIINRTPEIEFANVYGVEIPGTEGKAGMAAVVLKKGLVESDIVLSELLANANENLPVYA
;
A
#
# COMPACT_ATOMS: atom_id res chain seq x y z
N THR A 1 -20.55 -12.35 -3.70
CA THR A 1 -19.39 -11.49 -3.41
C THR A 1 -19.79 -10.07 -3.79
N ALA A 2 -19.53 -9.08 -2.95
CA ALA A 2 -19.78 -7.67 -3.29
C ALA A 2 -18.84 -7.25 -4.42
N PRO A 3 -19.31 -6.45 -5.40
CA PRO A 3 -18.45 -5.93 -6.44
C PRO A 3 -17.29 -5.14 -5.85
N SER A 4 -16.07 -5.44 -6.32
CA SER A 4 -14.85 -4.79 -5.88
C SER A 4 -14.17 -4.14 -7.07
N LYS A 5 -13.61 -2.96 -6.89
CA LYS A 5 -12.94 -2.17 -7.93
C LYS A 5 -11.68 -1.53 -7.38
N ILE A 6 -10.80 -1.11 -8.27
CA ILE A 6 -9.59 -0.35 -7.93
C ILE A 6 -9.74 1.04 -8.50
N ILE A 7 -9.54 2.07 -7.66
CA ILE A 7 -9.65 3.47 -8.04
C ILE A 7 -8.34 4.20 -7.86
N SER A 8 -8.19 5.32 -8.55
CA SER A 8 -7.03 6.20 -8.46
C SER A 8 -6.88 6.77 -7.05
N TYR A 9 -5.68 6.72 -6.50
CA TYR A 9 -5.38 7.15 -5.14
C TYR A 9 -4.01 7.82 -5.05
N ASP A 10 -3.96 8.96 -4.41
CA ASP A 10 -2.71 9.65 -4.08
C ASP A 10 -2.21 9.18 -2.72
N VAL A 11 -1.11 8.42 -2.73
CA VAL A 11 -0.50 7.86 -1.51
C VAL A 11 0.20 8.94 -0.69
N GLU A 12 0.68 10.01 -1.33
CA GLU A 12 1.42 11.08 -0.67
C GLU A 12 0.48 12.00 0.11
N GLU A 13 -0.62 12.39 -0.54
CA GLU A 13 -1.63 13.27 0.06
C GLU A 13 -2.69 12.50 0.85
N ASP A 14 -2.61 11.15 0.86
CA ASP A 14 -3.57 10.24 1.52
C ASP A 14 -5.02 10.52 1.09
N GLN A 15 -5.24 10.67 -0.23
CA GLN A 15 -6.55 11.06 -0.76
C GLN A 15 -6.94 10.36 -2.07
N ILE A 16 -8.24 10.24 -2.25
CA ILE A 16 -8.85 9.70 -3.46
C ILE A 16 -8.78 10.74 -4.57
N ILE A 17 -8.33 10.34 -5.75
CA ILE A 17 -8.31 11.19 -6.95
C ILE A 17 -9.67 11.06 -7.65
N ARG A 18 -10.28 12.22 -7.95
CA ARG A 18 -11.54 12.32 -8.68
C ARG A 18 -11.32 13.06 -10.00
N GLY A 19 -12.03 12.61 -11.03
CA GLY A 19 -12.07 13.28 -12.32
C GLY A 19 -12.79 14.63 -12.28
N ALA A 20 -12.81 15.32 -13.40
CA ALA A 20 -13.46 16.64 -13.54
C ALA A 20 -14.99 16.60 -13.32
N ASP A 21 -15.61 15.44 -13.46
CA ASP A 21 -17.03 15.18 -13.19
C ASP A 21 -17.33 14.92 -11.70
N GLY A 22 -16.28 14.86 -10.85
CA GLY A 22 -16.37 14.61 -9.42
C GLY A 22 -16.41 13.12 -9.03
N PHE A 23 -16.39 12.20 -10.00
CA PHE A 23 -16.37 10.76 -9.75
C PHE A 23 -14.94 10.20 -9.83
N CYS A 24 -14.75 9.01 -9.27
CA CYS A 24 -13.48 8.30 -9.35
C CYS A 24 -13.36 7.56 -10.68
N GLU A 25 -12.14 7.44 -11.17
CA GLU A 25 -11.83 6.61 -12.32
C GLU A 25 -11.35 5.22 -11.87
N GLU A 26 -11.85 4.18 -12.54
CA GLU A 26 -11.37 2.82 -12.33
C GLU A 26 -9.97 2.68 -12.94
N MET A 27 -9.04 2.11 -12.18
CA MET A 27 -7.68 1.92 -12.65
C MET A 27 -7.62 0.85 -13.75
N PRO A 28 -6.81 1.08 -14.80
CA PRO A 28 -6.57 0.08 -15.83
C PRO A 28 -5.86 -1.14 -15.25
N GLU A 29 -6.04 -2.29 -15.94
CA GLU A 29 -5.39 -3.56 -15.55
C GLU A 29 -3.89 -3.38 -15.40
N GLY A 30 -3.33 -3.92 -14.33
CA GLY A 30 -1.91 -3.82 -13.99
C GLY A 30 -1.50 -2.58 -13.22
N SER A 31 -2.38 -1.56 -13.15
CA SER A 31 -2.09 -0.32 -12.41
C SER A 31 -2.52 -0.42 -10.95
N ALA A 32 -1.67 0.11 -10.07
CA ALA A 32 -1.92 0.16 -8.63
C ALA A 32 -2.95 1.22 -8.27
N GLY A 33 -3.80 0.93 -7.29
CA GLY A 33 -4.77 1.88 -6.75
C GLY A 33 -5.43 1.35 -5.49
N LEU A 34 -6.32 2.14 -4.92
CA LEU A 34 -7.10 1.77 -3.73
C LEU A 34 -8.17 0.75 -4.09
N LEU A 35 -8.19 -0.38 -3.39
CA LEU A 35 -9.30 -1.32 -3.45
C LEU A 35 -10.53 -0.74 -2.73
N VAL A 36 -11.65 -0.68 -3.45
CA VAL A 36 -12.94 -0.29 -2.90
C VAL A 36 -13.97 -1.39 -3.11
N ILE A 37 -14.87 -1.58 -2.16
CA ILE A 37 -15.87 -2.64 -2.16
C ILE A 37 -17.25 -2.01 -2.07
N GLU A 38 -18.14 -2.33 -3.03
CA GLU A 38 -19.48 -1.75 -3.06
C GLU A 38 -20.28 -2.12 -1.82
N VAL A 39 -20.86 -1.12 -1.17
CA VAL A 39 -21.76 -1.31 -0.03
C VAL A 39 -23.19 -1.46 -0.57
N THR A 40 -23.76 -2.64 -0.42
CA THR A 40 -25.12 -2.96 -0.86
C THR A 40 -25.94 -3.42 0.35
N GLU A 41 -27.27 -3.44 0.21
CA GLU A 41 -28.15 -3.96 1.28
C GLU A 41 -27.84 -5.42 1.66
N LYS A 42 -27.27 -6.20 0.72
CA LYS A 42 -26.88 -7.60 0.94
C LYS A 42 -25.45 -7.77 1.47
N SER A 43 -24.63 -6.73 1.33
CA SER A 43 -23.25 -6.67 1.83
C SER A 43 -23.14 -5.50 2.79
N GLN A 44 -24.01 -5.45 3.80
CA GLN A 44 -23.88 -4.49 4.87
C GLN A 44 -22.54 -4.76 5.58
N PHE A 45 -21.69 -3.75 5.53
CA PHE A 45 -20.51 -3.75 6.37
C PHE A 45 -21.01 -3.65 7.83
N GLU A 46 -20.83 -4.72 8.63
CA GLU A 46 -21.30 -4.76 10.01
C GLU A 46 -20.63 -3.72 10.91
N GLY A 47 -19.72 -2.91 10.33
CA GLY A 47 -19.07 -1.78 10.99
C GLY A 47 -18.06 -2.21 12.07
N TYR A 48 -17.23 -1.27 12.43
CA TYR A 48 -16.48 -1.34 13.68
C TYR A 48 -17.43 -1.04 14.83
N THR A 49 -17.10 -1.45 16.04
CA THR A 49 -17.82 -1.07 17.28
C THR A 49 -17.99 0.43 17.48
N ASN A 50 -17.22 1.24 16.72
CA ASN A 50 -17.33 2.70 16.69
C ASN A 50 -17.94 3.14 15.34
N ALA A 51 -19.13 3.75 15.39
CA ALA A 51 -19.87 4.25 14.23
C ALA A 51 -19.09 5.34 13.45
N GLU A 52 -18.36 6.22 14.14
CA GLU A 52 -17.53 7.26 13.49
C GLU A 52 -16.37 6.67 12.68
N ALA A 53 -15.73 5.62 13.19
CA ALA A 53 -14.67 4.90 12.47
C ALA A 53 -15.21 4.19 11.23
N THR A 54 -16.44 3.69 11.31
CA THR A 54 -17.15 3.08 10.19
C THR A 54 -17.47 4.12 9.11
N GLU A 55 -18.03 5.26 9.49
CA GLU A 55 -18.41 6.32 8.54
C GLU A 55 -17.19 6.89 7.78
N LYS A 56 -16.04 7.04 8.44
CA LYS A 56 -14.78 7.47 7.81
C LYS A 56 -14.26 6.51 6.74
N LYS A 57 -14.69 5.25 6.78
CA LYS A 57 -14.31 4.22 5.79
C LYS A 57 -15.31 4.10 4.64
N ILE A 58 -16.40 4.86 4.65
CA ILE A 58 -17.38 4.87 3.56
C ILE A 58 -17.14 6.04 2.62
N ILE A 59 -16.84 5.71 1.37
CA ILE A 59 -16.67 6.68 0.29
C ILE A 59 -18.00 6.77 -0.45
N ARG A 60 -18.50 7.99 -0.62
CA ARG A 60 -19.76 8.27 -1.32
C ARG A 60 -19.50 8.84 -2.69
N ASP A 61 -20.44 8.63 -3.60
CA ASP A 61 -20.40 9.15 -4.99
C ASP A 61 -19.07 8.75 -5.68
N VAL A 62 -18.78 7.45 -5.69
CA VAL A 62 -17.52 6.93 -6.26
C VAL A 62 -17.59 6.91 -7.79
N PHE A 63 -18.55 6.20 -8.38
CA PHE A 63 -18.71 6.11 -9.84
C PHE A 63 -20.01 6.76 -10.34
N LYS A 64 -20.96 6.96 -9.46
CA LYS A 64 -22.23 7.63 -9.74
C LYS A 64 -22.80 8.22 -8.47
N LYS A 65 -23.68 9.20 -8.65
CA LYS A 65 -24.37 9.84 -7.51
C LYS A 65 -25.19 8.81 -6.72
N GLY A 66 -24.96 8.78 -5.41
CA GLY A 66 -25.68 7.96 -4.44
C GLY A 66 -25.12 6.56 -4.24
N ASP A 67 -24.04 6.16 -4.94
CA ASP A 67 -23.33 4.93 -4.60
C ASP A 67 -22.45 5.10 -3.37
N SER A 68 -22.11 3.98 -2.76
CA SER A 68 -21.25 3.96 -1.57
C SER A 68 -20.33 2.77 -1.63
N TYR A 69 -19.07 3.00 -1.29
CA TYR A 69 -18.03 1.99 -1.27
C TYR A 69 -17.26 2.02 0.05
N PHE A 70 -16.84 0.85 0.48
CA PHE A 70 -15.96 0.70 1.61
C PHE A 70 -14.51 0.89 1.17
N HIS A 71 -13.76 1.74 1.88
CA HIS A 71 -12.34 1.98 1.74
C HIS A 71 -11.57 0.87 2.44
N SER A 72 -10.97 -0.07 1.70
CA SER A 72 -10.27 -1.21 2.31
C SER A 72 -9.02 -0.79 3.09
N GLY A 73 -8.34 0.23 2.61
CA GLY A 73 -7.02 0.64 3.09
C GLY A 73 -5.88 -0.13 2.41
N ASP A 74 -6.19 -0.91 1.39
CA ASP A 74 -5.22 -1.74 0.68
C ASP A 74 -4.99 -1.20 -0.73
N LEU A 75 -3.72 -1.06 -1.11
CA LEU A 75 -3.30 -0.83 -2.49
C LEU A 75 -3.23 -2.16 -3.22
N MET A 76 -3.93 -2.25 -4.32
CA MET A 76 -4.02 -3.47 -5.13
C MET A 76 -3.94 -3.13 -6.62
N LYS A 77 -3.71 -4.14 -7.44
CA LYS A 77 -3.87 -4.07 -8.89
C LYS A 77 -4.66 -5.25 -9.41
N THR A 78 -5.39 -5.05 -10.50
CA THR A 78 -6.00 -6.15 -11.24
C THR A 78 -4.94 -6.88 -12.04
N VAL A 79 -5.03 -8.20 -12.11
CA VAL A 79 -4.09 -9.05 -12.86
C VAL A 79 -4.85 -10.03 -13.74
N ASN A 80 -4.33 -10.24 -14.96
CA ASN A 80 -4.80 -11.28 -15.84
C ASN A 80 -4.03 -12.58 -15.56
N VAL A 81 -4.74 -13.59 -15.08
CA VAL A 81 -4.15 -14.91 -14.75
C VAL A 81 -4.22 -15.90 -15.91
N GLY A 82 -4.59 -15.45 -17.11
CA GLY A 82 -4.53 -16.25 -18.34
C GLY A 82 -5.66 -17.26 -18.53
N PHE A 83 -6.62 -17.36 -17.59
CA PHE A 83 -7.83 -18.17 -17.75
C PHE A 83 -9.05 -17.37 -17.29
N GLY A 84 -10.15 -17.52 -18.04
CA GLY A 84 -11.35 -16.72 -17.84
C GLY A 84 -12.10 -17.10 -16.57
N TYR A 85 -12.05 -16.24 -15.58
CA TYR A 85 -13.01 -16.21 -14.48
C TYR A 85 -13.93 -15.02 -14.68
N PHE A 86 -15.16 -15.14 -14.19
CA PHE A 86 -16.17 -14.08 -14.26
C PHE A 86 -15.84 -12.86 -13.39
N GLN A 87 -14.77 -12.92 -12.60
CA GLN A 87 -14.38 -11.84 -11.71
C GLN A 87 -12.88 -11.51 -11.87
N PRO A 88 -12.50 -10.23 -11.73
CA PRO A 88 -11.11 -9.83 -11.77
C PRO A 88 -10.32 -10.47 -10.61
N HIS A 89 -9.07 -10.79 -10.89
CA HIS A 89 -8.12 -11.20 -9.87
C HIS A 89 -7.37 -9.97 -9.38
N PHE A 90 -7.18 -9.89 -8.07
CA PHE A 90 -6.48 -8.80 -7.44
C PHE A 90 -5.17 -9.30 -6.85
N GLN A 91 -4.10 -8.56 -7.11
CA GLN A 91 -2.82 -8.75 -6.45
C GLN A 91 -2.65 -7.64 -5.41
N PHE A 92 -2.40 -8.04 -4.17
CA PHE A 92 -2.04 -7.13 -3.10
C PHE A 92 -0.67 -6.50 -3.39
N ILE A 93 -0.55 -5.20 -3.14
CA ILE A 93 0.70 -4.45 -3.27
C ILE A 93 1.17 -4.05 -1.89
N ASP A 94 0.34 -3.25 -1.18
CA ASP A 94 0.67 -2.80 0.18
C ASP A 94 -0.56 -2.21 0.88
N ARG A 95 -0.42 -1.83 2.14
CA ARG A 95 -1.41 -1.02 2.84
C ARG A 95 -1.13 0.45 2.66
N ILE A 96 -2.19 1.23 2.57
CA ILE A 96 -2.12 2.69 2.67
C ILE A 96 -1.60 3.02 4.08
N GLY A 97 -0.51 3.81 4.14
CA GLY A 97 0.21 4.09 5.39
C GLY A 97 1.48 3.25 5.58
N ASP A 98 1.56 2.08 4.91
CA ASP A 98 2.77 1.24 4.87
C ASP A 98 3.57 1.45 3.57
N THR A 99 3.22 2.48 2.80
CA THR A 99 3.88 2.89 1.56
C THR A 99 4.32 4.33 1.68
N PHE A 100 5.48 4.66 1.16
CA PHE A 100 5.93 6.05 1.01
C PHE A 100 6.37 6.31 -0.44
N ARG A 101 6.33 7.57 -0.85
CA ARG A 101 6.75 7.98 -2.19
C ARG A 101 8.16 8.54 -2.15
N TRP A 102 9.03 8.05 -3.03
CA TRP A 102 10.38 8.54 -3.21
C TRP A 102 10.66 8.81 -4.68
N LYS A 103 10.98 10.06 -5.04
CA LYS A 103 11.30 10.48 -6.43
C LYS A 103 10.26 10.02 -7.47
N GLY A 104 8.98 10.11 -7.13
CA GLY A 104 7.89 9.72 -8.01
C GLY A 104 7.47 8.25 -7.97
N GLU A 105 8.22 7.38 -7.28
CA GLU A 105 7.94 5.94 -7.18
C GLU A 105 7.35 5.58 -5.80
N ASN A 106 6.42 4.63 -5.79
CA ASN A 106 5.86 4.10 -4.54
C ASN A 106 6.77 2.99 -4.01
N VAL A 107 7.24 3.15 -2.78
CA VAL A 107 8.09 2.17 -2.08
C VAL A 107 7.26 1.49 -0.98
N SER A 108 7.17 0.17 -1.05
CA SER A 108 6.53 -0.65 -0.03
C SER A 108 7.45 -0.83 1.17
N THR A 109 6.99 -0.42 2.36
CA THR A 109 7.75 -0.62 3.60
C THR A 109 7.88 -2.09 3.94
N ASN A 110 6.87 -2.89 3.61
CA ASN A 110 6.86 -4.33 3.85
C ASN A 110 7.88 -5.05 2.94
N GLU A 111 7.93 -4.72 1.64
CA GLU A 111 8.89 -5.32 0.71
C GLU A 111 10.33 -5.03 1.15
N VAL A 112 10.65 -3.78 1.46
CA VAL A 112 11.97 -3.39 1.96
C VAL A 112 12.27 -4.08 3.29
N GLY A 113 11.31 -4.09 4.22
CA GLY A 113 11.45 -4.74 5.52
C GLY A 113 11.72 -6.24 5.41
N GLU A 114 11.03 -6.95 4.50
CA GLU A 114 11.27 -8.37 4.26
C GLU A 114 12.69 -8.65 3.77
N ILE A 115 13.23 -7.82 2.88
CA ILE A 115 14.60 -7.97 2.39
C ILE A 115 15.61 -7.71 3.50
N ILE A 116 15.43 -6.65 4.29
CA ILE A 116 16.30 -6.34 5.44
C ILE A 116 16.26 -7.46 6.49
N ASN A 117 15.08 -8.02 6.77
CA ASN A 117 14.90 -9.11 7.73
C ASN A 117 15.56 -10.43 7.31
N ARG A 118 16.01 -10.58 6.06
CA ARG A 118 16.82 -11.73 5.63
C ARG A 118 18.27 -11.67 6.12
N THR A 119 18.70 -10.50 6.64
CA THR A 119 20.04 -10.33 7.20
C THR A 119 20.17 -11.15 8.50
N PRO A 120 21.17 -12.03 8.61
CA PRO A 120 21.27 -13.00 9.74
C PRO A 120 21.28 -12.37 11.12
N GLU A 121 21.82 -11.17 11.27
CA GLU A 121 21.99 -10.43 12.53
C GLU A 121 20.71 -9.72 12.97
N ILE A 122 19.77 -9.50 12.07
CA ILE A 122 18.56 -8.74 12.32
C ILE A 122 17.44 -9.68 12.79
N GLU A 123 16.82 -9.34 13.92
CA GLU A 123 15.63 -10.01 14.43
C GLU A 123 14.35 -9.41 13.83
N PHE A 124 14.33 -8.07 13.70
CA PHE A 124 13.19 -7.35 13.15
C PHE A 124 13.63 -5.99 12.58
N ALA A 125 13.07 -5.63 11.43
CA ALA A 125 13.21 -4.31 10.82
C ALA A 125 11.83 -3.66 10.64
N ASN A 126 11.73 -2.39 11.06
CA ASN A 126 10.59 -1.53 10.77
C ASN A 126 11.03 -0.46 9.79
N VAL A 127 10.42 -0.44 8.61
CA VAL A 127 10.73 0.50 7.52
C VAL A 127 9.66 1.58 7.45
N TYR A 128 10.06 2.81 7.24
CA TYR A 128 9.16 3.95 7.11
C TYR A 128 9.80 5.07 6.28
N GLY A 129 8.96 5.95 5.71
CA GLY A 129 9.42 7.12 4.98
C GLY A 129 9.74 8.30 5.89
N VAL A 130 10.87 8.97 5.67
CA VAL A 130 11.27 10.20 6.35
C VAL A 130 11.45 11.34 5.38
N GLU A 131 11.01 12.52 5.75
CA GLU A 131 11.21 13.73 4.95
C GLU A 131 12.67 14.17 5.02
N ILE A 132 13.25 14.46 3.86
CA ILE A 132 14.60 15.04 3.75
C ILE A 132 14.46 16.46 3.21
N PRO A 133 14.95 17.50 3.93
CA PRO A 133 14.84 18.87 3.48
C PRO A 133 15.42 19.07 2.06
N GLY A 134 14.64 19.68 1.18
CA GLY A 134 15.05 19.98 -0.19
C GLY A 134 14.90 18.81 -1.19
N THR A 135 14.26 17.73 -0.80
CA THR A 135 13.91 16.62 -1.71
C THR A 135 12.40 16.47 -1.83
N GLU A 136 11.94 15.90 -2.94
CA GLU A 136 10.55 15.52 -3.15
C GLU A 136 10.32 14.11 -2.62
N GLY A 137 9.21 13.92 -1.89
CA GLY A 137 8.84 12.64 -1.28
C GLY A 137 9.59 12.35 0.02
N LYS A 138 9.58 11.08 0.43
CA LYS A 138 10.18 10.59 1.67
C LYS A 138 11.23 9.53 1.36
N ALA A 139 12.43 9.67 1.92
CA ALA A 139 13.45 8.63 1.84
C ALA A 139 13.15 7.48 2.79
N GLY A 140 13.47 6.26 2.38
CA GLY A 140 13.32 5.09 3.25
C GLY A 140 14.30 5.13 4.43
N MET A 141 13.77 4.83 5.63
CA MET A 141 14.57 4.60 6.83
C MET A 141 14.15 3.27 7.44
N ALA A 142 15.12 2.50 7.90
CA ALA A 142 14.89 1.26 8.63
C ALA A 142 15.37 1.37 10.07
N ALA A 143 14.48 1.13 11.03
CA ALA A 143 14.83 0.88 12.41
C ALA A 143 14.96 -0.63 12.62
N VAL A 144 16.12 -1.10 13.09
CA VAL A 144 16.41 -2.52 13.23
C VAL A 144 16.59 -2.93 14.69
N VAL A 145 16.09 -4.11 15.01
CA VAL A 145 16.37 -4.81 16.27
C VAL A 145 17.32 -5.96 15.97
N LEU A 146 18.42 -6.02 16.68
CA LEU A 146 19.40 -7.08 16.53
C LEU A 146 19.02 -8.31 17.34
N LYS A 147 19.44 -9.47 16.86
CA LYS A 147 19.32 -10.71 17.63
C LYS A 147 20.04 -10.62 18.96
N LYS A 148 19.53 -11.34 19.96
CA LYS A 148 20.05 -11.30 21.32
C LYS A 148 21.55 -11.61 21.37
N GLY A 149 22.28 -10.70 22.00
CA GLY A 149 23.72 -10.82 22.21
C GLY A 149 24.58 -10.19 21.12
N LEU A 150 23.97 -9.62 20.09
CA LEU A 150 24.66 -8.87 19.04
C LEU A 150 24.63 -7.37 19.34
N VAL A 151 25.61 -6.65 18.80
CA VAL A 151 25.74 -5.19 18.88
C VAL A 151 25.83 -4.60 17.47
N GLU A 152 25.66 -3.29 17.34
CA GLU A 152 25.65 -2.60 16.05
C GLU A 152 26.88 -2.91 15.16
N SER A 153 28.04 -3.06 15.77
CA SER A 153 29.28 -3.41 15.05
C SER A 153 29.29 -4.81 14.41
N ASP A 154 28.35 -5.67 14.79
CA ASP A 154 28.23 -7.02 14.22
C ASP A 154 27.51 -6.98 12.86
N ILE A 155 26.86 -5.86 12.52
CA ILE A 155 26.23 -5.69 11.19
C ILE A 155 27.28 -5.37 10.15
N VAL A 156 27.33 -6.18 9.10
CA VAL A 156 28.16 -5.91 7.93
C VAL A 156 27.33 -5.09 6.93
N LEU A 157 27.41 -3.75 7.03
CA LEU A 157 26.63 -2.83 6.19
C LEU A 157 26.80 -3.08 4.69
N SER A 158 27.98 -3.48 4.25
CA SER A 158 28.24 -3.79 2.84
C SER A 158 27.44 -5.02 2.36
N GLU A 159 27.25 -6.02 3.20
CA GLU A 159 26.46 -7.21 2.89
C GLU A 159 24.96 -6.89 2.89
N LEU A 160 24.50 -6.10 3.87
CA LEU A 160 23.14 -5.61 3.91
C LEU A 160 22.79 -4.80 2.67
N LEU A 161 23.65 -3.85 2.26
CA LEU A 161 23.48 -3.05 1.06
C LEU A 161 23.53 -3.90 -0.21
N ALA A 162 24.43 -4.88 -0.30
CA ALA A 162 24.49 -5.79 -1.43
C ALA A 162 23.18 -6.59 -1.58
N ASN A 163 22.67 -7.13 -0.48
CA ASN A 163 21.40 -7.86 -0.45
C ASN A 163 20.22 -6.95 -0.86
N ALA A 164 20.16 -5.72 -0.37
CA ALA A 164 19.14 -4.76 -0.73
C ALA A 164 19.20 -4.41 -2.23
N ASN A 165 20.39 -4.07 -2.75
CA ASN A 165 20.57 -3.71 -4.17
C ASN A 165 20.27 -4.88 -5.14
N GLU A 166 20.47 -6.13 -4.73
CA GLU A 166 20.17 -7.30 -5.54
C GLU A 166 18.67 -7.62 -5.60
N ASN A 167 17.93 -7.35 -4.52
CA ASN A 167 16.57 -7.83 -4.33
C ASN A 167 15.51 -6.72 -4.36
N LEU A 168 15.89 -5.45 -4.30
CA LEU A 168 14.98 -4.31 -4.36
C LEU A 168 15.13 -3.54 -5.67
N PRO A 169 14.05 -2.88 -6.14
CA PRO A 169 14.14 -1.90 -7.21
C PRO A 169 15.12 -0.77 -6.88
N VAL A 170 15.76 -0.19 -7.90
CA VAL A 170 16.79 0.87 -7.73
C VAL A 170 16.28 2.11 -6.97
N TYR A 171 14.98 2.30 -6.96
CA TYR A 171 14.34 3.43 -6.28
C TYR A 171 13.96 3.15 -4.81
N ALA A 172 14.03 1.89 -4.35
CA ALA A 172 13.60 1.48 -3.01
C ALA A 172 14.75 1.45 -1.99
#